data_634c3074fe446968b3e8fe95ce8456e8
#
_entry.id   634c3074fe446968b3e8fe95ce8456e8
#
_cell.length_a   1.000
_cell.length_b   1.000
_cell.length_c   1.000
_cell.angle_alpha   90.00
_cell.angle_beta   90.00
_cell.angle_gamma   90.00
#
_symmetry.space_group_name_H-M   'P 1'
#
loop_
_entity.id
_entity.type
_entity.pdbx_description
1 polymer ?
#
loop_
_entity_poly.entity_id
_entity_poly.type
_entity_poly.pdbx_seq_one_letter_code
_entity_poly.pdbx_strand_id
1 'polypeptide(L)'
;MPLKRTKLPKRATAGAGTALTALAVLAGGALTACSPDSEESLSYSSDYAAHEPLRVVGYPSRGSLEVVQKAVWRLADGDAEALAALAAEKGDAAEPTARNWVKAFGAAAKGEVTADFYDEGSTRQVVVLYFATSGQVKEIEARVGEDDAWAVTMNEPDPSEASAKPTWAPPKPGGTGSRSSTR
;
A
#
# COMPACT_ATOMS: atom_id res chain seq x y z
N MET A 1 37.90 -34.94 23.23
CA MET A 1 37.33 -34.78 24.57
C MET A 1 35.81 -34.69 24.43
N PRO A 2 35.04 -35.23 25.39
CA PRO A 2 33.97 -36.15 24.98
C PRO A 2 32.57 -35.57 25.01
N LEU A 3 31.74 -36.18 24.18
CA LEU A 3 30.27 -36.11 24.12
C LEU A 3 29.59 -36.40 25.45
N LYS A 4 28.62 -35.54 25.85
CA LYS A 4 27.65 -35.91 26.86
C LYS A 4 26.25 -36.08 26.21
N ARG A 5 25.88 -37.33 26.08
CA ARG A 5 24.49 -37.80 25.89
C ARG A 5 23.72 -37.63 27.21
N THR A 6 22.54 -37.06 27.15
CA THR A 6 21.59 -37.18 28.25
C THR A 6 20.27 -37.72 27.77
N LYS A 7 19.83 -38.76 28.50
CA LYS A 7 18.73 -39.68 28.29
C LYS A 7 17.36 -39.03 28.36
N LEU A 8 16.45 -39.54 27.53
CA LEU A 8 14.98 -39.47 27.73
C LEU A 8 14.51 -40.24 28.97
N PRO A 9 13.40 -39.86 29.57
CA PRO A 9 12.51 -40.84 30.20
C PRO A 9 11.19 -40.99 29.44
N LYS A 10 10.90 -42.26 29.14
CA LYS A 10 9.56 -42.77 28.86
C LYS A 10 8.72 -42.72 30.14
N ARG A 11 7.48 -42.32 30.03
CA ARG A 11 6.40 -42.89 30.88
C ARG A 11 5.08 -42.92 30.09
N ALA A 12 4.64 -44.13 29.94
CA ALA A 12 3.29 -44.51 29.52
C ALA A 12 2.36 -44.48 30.75
N THR A 13 1.17 -44.06 30.58
CA THR A 13 0.04 -44.55 31.39
C THR A 13 -1.22 -44.55 30.55
N ALA A 14 -1.77 -45.75 30.44
CA ALA A 14 -3.08 -46.05 29.86
C ALA A 14 -4.15 -45.62 30.87
N GLY A 15 -5.27 -45.12 30.36
CA GLY A 15 -6.50 -44.90 31.09
C GLY A 15 -7.68 -45.11 30.15
N ALA A 16 -8.29 -46.31 30.24
CA ALA A 16 -9.54 -46.62 29.60
C ALA A 16 -10.70 -45.99 30.39
N GLY A 17 -11.64 -45.40 29.72
CA GLY A 17 -12.87 -44.83 30.30
C GLY A 17 -13.96 -44.71 29.25
N THR A 18 -14.89 -45.55 29.33
CA THR A 18 -16.14 -45.90 28.63
C THR A 18 -17.05 -44.72 28.29
N ALA A 19 -17.57 -44.76 27.08
CA ALA A 19 -18.91 -44.49 26.57
C ALA A 19 -19.78 -43.39 27.19
N LEU A 20 -20.28 -42.50 26.35
CA LEU A 20 -21.73 -42.31 26.18
C LEU A 20 -22.00 -41.44 24.94
N THR A 21 -22.85 -42.01 24.11
CA THR A 21 -23.54 -41.49 22.95
C THR A 21 -24.20 -40.12 23.20
N ALA A 22 -23.97 -39.18 22.28
CA ALA A 22 -24.98 -38.18 21.94
C ALA A 22 -24.84 -37.83 20.47
N LEU A 23 -25.73 -38.35 19.64
CA LEU A 23 -26.05 -37.88 18.32
C LEU A 23 -26.55 -36.41 18.46
N ALA A 24 -25.80 -35.48 17.96
CA ALA A 24 -26.33 -34.17 17.58
C ALA A 24 -26.00 -33.94 16.12
N VAL A 25 -26.95 -34.29 15.28
CA VAL A 25 -27.02 -33.82 13.91
C VAL A 25 -27.28 -32.31 13.97
N LEU A 26 -26.29 -31.54 13.72
CA LEU A 26 -26.43 -30.14 13.35
C LEU A 26 -25.95 -30.00 11.91
N ALA A 27 -26.92 -30.12 11.01
CA ALA A 27 -26.87 -29.46 9.72
C ALA A 27 -26.73 -27.96 9.99
N GLY A 28 -25.60 -27.41 9.66
CA GLY A 28 -25.35 -26.02 9.90
C GLY A 28 -24.20 -25.52 9.04
N GLY A 29 -24.53 -24.98 7.88
CA GLY A 29 -23.81 -23.90 7.30
C GLY A 29 -22.49 -24.25 6.65
N ALA A 30 -22.57 -24.53 5.36
CA ALA A 30 -21.54 -24.10 4.44
C ALA A 30 -21.39 -22.57 4.59
N LEU A 31 -20.51 -22.15 5.44
CA LEU A 31 -20.16 -20.74 5.54
C LEU A 31 -18.82 -20.52 4.87
N THR A 32 -19.00 -19.96 3.72
CA THR A 32 -18.21 -18.91 3.15
C THR A 32 -16.77 -19.27 2.85
N ALA A 33 -16.58 -19.62 1.60
CA ALA A 33 -15.37 -19.20 0.91
C ALA A 33 -15.22 -17.69 1.18
N CYS A 34 -14.39 -17.33 2.15
CA CYS A 34 -13.83 -15.97 2.19
C CYS A 34 -13.03 -15.83 0.90
N SER A 35 -13.61 -15.11 -0.06
CA SER A 35 -12.87 -14.70 -1.23
C SER A 35 -11.65 -13.91 -0.75
N PRO A 36 -10.46 -14.09 -1.35
CA PRO A 36 -9.28 -13.28 -1.01
C PRO A 36 -9.54 -11.78 -1.08
N ASP A 37 -10.47 -11.35 -1.92
CA ASP A 37 -10.98 -9.97 -1.98
C ASP A 37 -11.52 -9.44 -0.64
N SER A 38 -11.94 -10.31 0.28
CA SER A 38 -12.51 -9.89 1.56
C SER A 38 -11.44 -9.40 2.54
N GLU A 39 -10.26 -10.02 2.58
CA GLU A 39 -9.18 -9.61 3.49
C GLU A 39 -8.56 -8.29 3.04
N GLU A 40 -8.37 -8.10 1.74
CA GLU A 40 -7.86 -6.84 1.20
C GLU A 40 -8.85 -5.69 1.40
N SER A 41 -10.13 -5.94 1.20
CA SER A 41 -11.19 -4.95 1.45
C SER A 41 -11.28 -4.56 2.93
N LEU A 42 -11.13 -5.52 3.85
CA LEU A 42 -11.10 -5.25 5.29
C LEU A 42 -9.87 -4.46 5.70
N SER A 43 -8.70 -4.80 5.14
CA SER A 43 -7.45 -4.08 5.37
C SER A 43 -7.56 -2.62 4.91
N TYR A 44 -8.08 -2.39 3.70
CA TYR A 44 -8.28 -1.04 3.18
C TYR A 44 -9.26 -0.24 4.04
N SER A 45 -10.34 -0.85 4.51
CA SER A 45 -11.32 -0.18 5.36
C SER A 45 -10.74 0.18 6.72
N SER A 46 -9.87 -0.66 7.27
CA SER A 46 -9.15 -0.39 8.52
C SER A 46 -8.15 0.75 8.36
N ASP A 47 -7.39 0.74 7.28
CA ASP A 47 -6.47 1.83 6.94
C ASP A 47 -7.21 3.16 6.76
N TYR A 48 -8.35 3.14 6.05
CA TYR A 48 -9.17 4.32 5.83
C TYR A 48 -9.71 4.92 7.13
N ALA A 49 -10.04 4.08 8.10
CA ALA A 49 -10.51 4.54 9.42
C ALA A 49 -9.38 5.13 10.30
N ALA A 50 -8.14 4.75 10.01
CA ALA A 50 -6.97 5.16 10.79
C ALA A 50 -6.26 6.42 10.26
N HIS A 51 -6.54 6.82 9.03
CA HIS A 51 -5.82 7.89 8.34
C HIS A 51 -6.74 8.97 7.79
N GLU A 52 -6.19 10.16 7.58
CA GLU A 52 -6.87 11.23 6.86
C GLU A 52 -7.05 10.84 5.39
N PRO A 53 -8.28 10.91 4.84
CA PRO A 53 -8.51 10.60 3.43
C PRO A 53 -7.95 11.70 2.53
N LEU A 54 -7.56 11.30 1.30
CA LEU A 54 -7.12 12.24 0.28
C LEU A 54 -8.26 13.20 -0.13
N ARG A 55 -7.91 14.45 -0.37
CA ARG A 55 -8.73 15.31 -1.22
C ARG A 55 -8.44 14.97 -2.68
N VAL A 56 -9.49 14.63 -3.41
CA VAL A 56 -9.39 14.17 -4.80
C VAL A 56 -9.81 15.27 -5.76
N VAL A 57 -8.96 15.52 -6.77
CA VAL A 57 -9.23 16.37 -7.92
C VAL A 57 -9.04 15.54 -9.19
N GLY A 58 -9.84 15.80 -10.22
CA GLY A 58 -9.81 15.00 -11.46
C GLY A 58 -10.68 13.74 -11.37
N TYR A 59 -10.37 12.76 -12.22
CA TYR A 59 -11.20 11.56 -12.42
C TYR A 59 -10.37 10.28 -12.28
N PRO A 60 -10.06 9.85 -11.05
CA PRO A 60 -9.36 8.59 -10.85
C PRO A 60 -10.22 7.38 -11.20
N SER A 61 -9.58 6.31 -11.64
CA SER A 61 -10.19 4.98 -11.55
C SER A 61 -10.22 4.53 -10.10
N ARG A 62 -11.06 3.52 -9.77
CA ARG A 62 -11.10 2.97 -8.42
C ARG A 62 -9.71 2.46 -8.00
N GLY A 63 -9.04 1.72 -8.86
CA GLY A 63 -7.74 1.13 -8.52
C GLY A 63 -6.62 2.17 -8.40
N SER A 64 -6.59 3.19 -9.28
CA SER A 64 -5.59 4.26 -9.15
C SER A 64 -5.80 5.08 -7.88
N LEU A 65 -7.04 5.37 -7.51
CA LEU A 65 -7.35 6.06 -6.26
C LEU A 65 -6.89 5.26 -5.04
N GLU A 66 -7.20 3.98 -5.03
CA GLU A 66 -6.87 3.09 -3.91
C GLU A 66 -5.36 2.97 -3.71
N VAL A 67 -4.58 2.74 -4.77
CA VAL A 67 -3.13 2.61 -4.64
C VAL A 67 -2.47 3.94 -4.24
N VAL A 68 -2.94 5.07 -4.76
CA VAL A 68 -2.43 6.39 -4.37
C VAL A 68 -2.77 6.71 -2.91
N GLN A 69 -3.98 6.38 -2.48
CA GLN A 69 -4.40 6.53 -1.08
C GLN A 69 -3.51 5.69 -0.15
N LYS A 70 -3.31 4.40 -0.47
CA LYS A 70 -2.38 3.52 0.27
C LYS A 70 -0.98 4.12 0.32
N ALA A 71 -0.45 4.62 -0.81
CA ALA A 71 0.88 5.21 -0.85
C ALA A 71 1.03 6.41 0.10
N VAL A 72 0.03 7.31 0.13
CA VAL A 72 0.07 8.46 1.04
C VAL A 72 -0.04 8.04 2.50
N TRP A 73 -0.82 7.03 2.83
CA TRP A 73 -0.90 6.48 4.19
C TRP A 73 0.44 5.86 4.63
N ARG A 74 1.11 5.08 3.77
CA ARG A 74 2.44 4.51 4.08
C ARG A 74 3.50 5.61 4.24
N LEU A 75 3.38 6.70 3.49
CA LEU A 75 4.21 7.89 3.73
C LEU A 75 3.96 8.48 5.13
N ALA A 76 2.70 8.64 5.52
CA ALA A 76 2.31 9.19 6.81
C ALA A 76 2.78 8.32 7.99
N ASP A 77 2.72 6.99 7.83
CA ASP A 77 3.21 6.01 8.80
C ASP A 77 4.74 6.00 8.91
N GLY A 78 5.44 6.44 7.87
CA GLY A 78 6.88 6.31 7.76
C GLY A 78 7.31 4.88 7.39
N ASP A 79 6.39 4.08 6.85
CA ASP A 79 6.60 2.68 6.50
C ASP A 79 7.10 2.54 5.06
N ALA A 80 8.43 2.58 4.92
CA ALA A 80 9.08 2.46 3.62
C ALA A 80 8.95 1.06 3.01
N GLU A 81 8.85 0.01 3.81
CA GLU A 81 8.71 -1.35 3.33
C GLU A 81 7.31 -1.56 2.73
N ALA A 82 6.27 -1.21 3.46
CA ALA A 82 4.91 -1.27 2.95
C ALA A 82 4.68 -0.33 1.76
N LEU A 83 5.36 0.82 1.71
CA LEU A 83 5.35 1.71 0.56
C LEU A 83 6.00 1.07 -0.66
N ALA A 84 7.18 0.45 -0.50
CA ALA A 84 7.88 -0.26 -1.57
C ALA A 84 7.08 -1.45 -2.11
N ALA A 85 6.27 -2.09 -1.27
CA ALA A 85 5.38 -3.17 -1.69
C ALA A 85 4.29 -2.72 -2.69
N LEU A 86 4.00 -1.40 -2.78
CA LEU A 86 3.09 -0.82 -3.76
C LEU A 86 3.77 -0.51 -5.11
N ALA A 87 5.07 -0.81 -5.26
CA ALA A 87 5.81 -0.50 -6.48
C ALA A 87 5.38 -1.37 -7.65
N ALA A 88 5.28 -0.73 -8.82
CA ALA A 88 4.98 -1.41 -10.08
C ALA A 88 6.16 -2.27 -10.57
N GLU A 89 7.37 -1.84 -10.26
CA GLU A 89 8.59 -2.56 -10.57
C GLU A 89 9.03 -3.39 -9.36
N LYS A 90 9.11 -4.71 -9.55
CA LYS A 90 9.71 -5.61 -8.56
C LYS A 90 11.23 -5.59 -8.75
N GLY A 91 11.94 -4.80 -7.95
CA GLY A 91 13.39 -4.70 -8.07
C GLY A 91 14.03 -3.87 -6.97
N ASP A 92 15.38 -3.82 -7.00
CA ASP A 92 16.19 -3.21 -5.95
C ASP A 92 16.04 -1.68 -5.82
N ALA A 93 15.41 -1.02 -6.80
CA ALA A 93 15.20 0.42 -6.81
C ALA A 93 13.99 0.88 -5.98
N ALA A 94 13.00 0.03 -5.78
CA ALA A 94 11.75 0.41 -5.10
C ALA A 94 11.98 0.79 -3.63
N GLU A 95 12.75 -0.01 -2.91
CA GLU A 95 12.99 0.23 -1.49
C GLU A 95 13.83 1.49 -1.20
N PRO A 96 14.93 1.77 -1.91
CA PRO A 96 15.63 3.05 -1.79
C PRO A 96 14.73 4.25 -2.13
N THR A 97 13.93 4.16 -3.18
CA THR A 97 12.98 5.21 -3.56
C THR A 97 11.94 5.43 -2.47
N ALA A 98 11.34 4.37 -1.95
CA ALA A 98 10.36 4.46 -0.86
C ALA A 98 10.94 5.10 0.40
N ARG A 99 12.17 4.75 0.80
CA ARG A 99 12.88 5.39 1.91
C ARG A 99 13.10 6.89 1.67
N ASN A 100 13.48 7.26 0.44
CA ASN A 100 13.67 8.65 0.08
C ASN A 100 12.36 9.43 0.13
N TRP A 101 11.27 8.83 -0.34
CA TRP A 101 9.94 9.45 -0.28
C TRP A 101 9.45 9.61 1.16
N VAL A 102 9.59 8.61 2.00
CA VAL A 102 9.27 8.71 3.42
C VAL A 102 10.07 9.82 4.10
N LYS A 103 11.37 9.90 3.83
CA LYS A 103 12.23 10.96 4.36
C LYS A 103 11.81 12.36 3.89
N ALA A 104 11.44 12.49 2.62
CA ALA A 104 11.09 13.79 2.01
C ALA A 104 9.67 14.25 2.36
N PHE A 105 8.69 13.35 2.39
CA PHE A 105 7.28 13.66 2.44
C PHE A 105 6.53 13.10 3.65
N GLY A 106 7.10 12.16 4.39
CA GLY A 106 6.39 11.45 5.47
C GLY A 106 5.81 12.38 6.54
N ALA A 107 6.55 13.40 6.95
CA ALA A 107 6.05 14.39 7.91
C ALA A 107 4.88 15.20 7.35
N ALA A 108 4.94 15.55 6.06
CA ALA A 108 3.92 16.35 5.38
C ALA A 108 2.66 15.52 5.08
N ALA A 109 2.81 14.22 4.85
CA ALA A 109 1.72 13.29 4.56
C ALA A 109 0.80 13.02 5.77
N LYS A 110 1.21 13.38 6.98
CA LYS A 110 0.36 13.32 8.19
C LYS A 110 -0.75 14.37 8.22
N GLY A 111 -0.65 15.38 7.39
CA GLY A 111 -1.65 16.42 7.24
C GLY A 111 -2.50 16.21 5.99
N GLU A 112 -3.27 17.25 5.65
CA GLU A 112 -4.10 17.24 4.46
C GLU A 112 -3.24 17.12 3.18
N VAL A 113 -3.58 16.13 2.34
CA VAL A 113 -2.97 15.91 1.03
C VAL A 113 -4.06 15.95 -0.03
N THR A 114 -3.84 16.76 -1.05
CA THR A 114 -4.68 16.77 -2.26
C THR A 114 -3.99 16.00 -3.36
N ALA A 115 -4.66 15.01 -3.94
CA ALA A 115 -4.22 14.27 -5.11
C ALA A 115 -4.99 14.76 -6.34
N ASP A 116 -4.27 15.32 -7.29
CA ASP A 116 -4.79 15.80 -8.57
C ASP A 116 -4.49 14.78 -9.66
N PHE A 117 -5.54 14.12 -10.17
CA PHE A 117 -5.44 13.02 -11.11
C PHE A 117 -5.60 13.54 -12.55
N TYR A 118 -4.57 13.36 -13.34
CA TYR A 118 -4.56 13.73 -14.74
C TYR A 118 -4.98 12.56 -15.62
N ASP A 119 -5.80 12.83 -16.62
CA ASP A 119 -6.31 11.80 -17.53
C ASP A 119 -5.23 11.41 -18.54
N GLU A 120 -4.71 10.18 -18.43
CA GLU A 120 -3.68 9.64 -19.33
C GLU A 120 -4.02 8.26 -19.92
N GLY A 121 -5.19 7.74 -19.61
CA GLY A 121 -5.64 6.45 -20.12
C GLY A 121 -6.08 5.48 -19.04
N SER A 122 -6.57 4.31 -19.48
CA SER A 122 -7.19 3.32 -18.60
C SER A 122 -6.20 2.52 -17.73
N THR A 123 -4.93 2.48 -18.10
CA THR A 123 -3.90 1.64 -17.47
C THR A 123 -2.77 2.43 -16.82
N ARG A 124 -2.77 3.73 -16.99
CA ARG A 124 -1.76 4.64 -16.47
C ARG A 124 -2.40 5.96 -16.09
N GLN A 125 -2.01 6.51 -14.96
CA GLN A 125 -2.48 7.82 -14.49
C GLN A 125 -1.36 8.56 -13.79
N VAL A 126 -1.13 9.81 -14.16
CA VAL A 126 -0.23 10.70 -13.44
C VAL A 126 -1.02 11.41 -12.37
N VAL A 127 -0.44 11.46 -11.18
CA VAL A 127 -1.05 12.09 -10.02
C VAL A 127 -0.07 13.08 -9.41
N VAL A 128 -0.52 14.29 -9.14
CA VAL A 128 0.25 15.29 -8.44
C VAL A 128 -0.27 15.42 -7.02
N LEU A 129 0.57 15.12 -6.06
CA LEU A 129 0.29 15.24 -4.65
C LEU A 129 0.68 16.63 -4.15
N TYR A 130 -0.24 17.32 -3.52
CA TYR A 130 -0.02 18.61 -2.88
C TYR A 130 -0.15 18.45 -1.37
N PHE A 131 0.94 18.67 -0.65
CA PHE A 131 1.00 18.57 0.81
C PHE A 131 0.73 19.94 1.42
N ALA A 132 -0.48 20.13 1.96
CA ALA A 132 -0.94 21.44 2.43
C ALA A 132 -0.04 22.01 3.54
N THR A 133 0.43 21.18 4.45
CA THR A 133 1.22 21.60 5.62
C THR A 133 2.61 22.14 5.24
N SER A 134 3.26 21.55 4.24
CA SER A 134 4.64 21.90 3.86
C SER A 134 4.72 22.72 2.56
N GLY A 135 3.63 22.77 1.79
CA GLY A 135 3.62 23.35 0.44
C GLY A 135 4.44 22.53 -0.58
N GLN A 136 4.88 21.33 -0.20
CA GLN A 136 5.56 20.42 -1.11
C GLN A 136 4.60 19.89 -2.18
N VAL A 137 5.17 19.56 -3.32
CA VAL A 137 4.44 18.96 -4.45
C VAL A 137 5.26 17.80 -4.97
N LYS A 138 4.61 16.65 -5.18
CA LYS A 138 5.25 15.45 -5.72
C LYS A 138 4.39 14.85 -6.84
N GLU A 139 5.00 14.63 -7.98
CA GLU A 139 4.41 13.82 -9.03
C GLU A 139 4.67 12.34 -8.75
N ILE A 140 3.63 11.53 -8.92
CA ILE A 140 3.73 10.07 -8.94
C ILE A 140 2.99 9.53 -10.15
N GLU A 141 3.36 8.36 -10.60
CA GLU A 141 2.67 7.63 -11.63
C GLU A 141 2.06 6.37 -11.04
N ALA A 142 0.74 6.21 -11.22
CA ALA A 142 0.04 4.96 -10.95
C ALA A 142 -0.19 4.23 -12.27
N ARG A 143 0.07 2.93 -12.32
CA ARG A 143 -0.16 2.10 -13.50
C ARG A 143 -0.62 0.70 -13.14
N VAL A 144 -1.25 0.03 -14.08
CA VAL A 144 -1.58 -1.40 -13.94
C VAL A 144 -0.30 -2.21 -14.13
N GLY A 145 0.03 -3.05 -13.16
CA GLY A 145 1.17 -3.96 -13.18
C GLY A 145 0.90 -5.27 -13.93
N GLU A 146 1.83 -6.21 -13.83
CA GLU A 146 1.78 -7.50 -14.52
C GLU A 146 0.64 -8.41 -14.03
N ASP A 147 0.17 -8.19 -12.82
CA ASP A 147 -0.91 -8.94 -12.16
C ASP A 147 -2.28 -8.25 -12.25
N ASP A 148 -2.44 -7.32 -13.20
CA ASP A 148 -3.63 -6.48 -13.39
C ASP A 148 -3.98 -5.60 -12.16
N ALA A 149 -3.10 -5.55 -11.14
CA ALA A 149 -3.25 -4.68 -10.00
C ALA A 149 -2.65 -3.28 -10.27
N TRP A 150 -3.27 -2.25 -9.71
CA TRP A 150 -2.71 -0.90 -9.74
C TRP A 150 -1.53 -0.80 -8.77
N ALA A 151 -0.47 -0.19 -9.24
CA ALA A 151 0.79 -0.02 -8.53
C ALA A 151 1.40 1.36 -8.79
N VAL A 152 2.38 1.77 -8.00
CA VAL A 152 3.07 3.07 -8.12
C VAL A 152 4.45 2.85 -8.73
N THR A 153 4.81 3.66 -9.73
CA THR A 153 6.15 3.64 -10.29
C THR A 153 7.16 4.23 -9.29
N MET A 154 8.17 3.44 -8.92
CA MET A 154 9.20 3.79 -7.94
C MET A 154 10.59 3.47 -8.49
N ASN A 155 11.16 4.40 -9.27
CA ASN A 155 12.45 4.19 -9.95
C ASN A 155 13.46 5.32 -9.71
N GLU A 156 13.21 6.20 -8.78
CA GLU A 156 14.06 7.35 -8.45
C GLU A 156 14.77 7.17 -7.10
N PRO A 157 15.88 6.44 -7.03
CA PRO A 157 16.59 6.18 -5.77
C PRO A 157 17.33 7.40 -5.22
N ASP A 158 17.54 8.45 -6.03
CA ASP A 158 18.23 9.67 -5.59
C ASP A 158 17.31 10.52 -4.70
N PRO A 159 17.73 10.89 -3.47
CA PRO A 159 16.95 11.74 -2.58
C PRO A 159 16.60 13.11 -3.16
N SER A 160 17.42 13.65 -4.06
CA SER A 160 17.15 14.94 -4.73
C SER A 160 15.98 14.83 -5.71
N GLU A 161 15.82 13.70 -6.37
CA GLU A 161 14.68 13.42 -7.24
C GLU A 161 13.40 13.28 -6.43
N ALA A 162 13.46 12.61 -5.26
CA ALA A 162 12.29 12.48 -4.39
C ALA A 162 11.69 13.82 -3.98
N SER A 163 12.51 14.84 -3.79
CA SER A 163 12.08 16.20 -3.39
C SER A 163 11.85 17.14 -4.56
N ALA A 164 12.11 16.71 -5.81
CA ALA A 164 11.92 17.55 -6.98
C ALA A 164 10.44 17.89 -7.20
N LYS A 165 10.19 19.18 -7.45
CA LYS A 165 8.84 19.66 -7.79
C LYS A 165 8.63 19.59 -9.30
N PRO A 166 7.50 19.01 -9.77
CA PRO A 166 7.20 18.99 -11.20
C PRO A 166 7.10 20.41 -11.77
N THR A 167 7.85 20.69 -12.83
CA THR A 167 7.88 22.02 -13.45
C THR A 167 6.60 22.36 -14.23
N TRP A 168 5.89 21.32 -14.66
CA TRP A 168 4.63 21.43 -15.42
C TRP A 168 3.40 21.51 -14.53
N ALA A 169 3.49 21.08 -13.26
CA ALA A 169 2.34 21.05 -12.36
C ALA A 169 1.89 22.49 -12.04
N PRO A 170 0.57 22.75 -12.02
CA PRO A 170 0.06 24.02 -11.59
C PRO A 170 0.41 24.27 -10.11
N PRO A 171 0.46 25.55 -9.68
CA PRO A 171 0.78 25.89 -8.30
C PRO A 171 -0.29 25.45 -7.28
N LYS A 172 -1.50 25.14 -7.77
CA LYS A 172 -2.66 24.70 -6.98
C LYS A 172 -3.36 23.53 -7.69
N PRO A 173 -3.98 22.61 -6.92
CA PRO A 173 -4.76 21.52 -7.49
C PRO A 173 -5.91 22.02 -8.36
N GLY A 174 -6.23 21.29 -9.43
CA GLY A 174 -7.31 21.62 -10.36
C GLY A 174 -7.00 22.78 -11.29
N GLY A 175 -5.79 23.32 -11.28
CA GLY A 175 -5.34 24.34 -12.20
C GLY A 175 -5.03 23.78 -13.60
N THR A 176 -4.94 24.65 -14.60
CA THR A 176 -4.44 24.29 -15.93
C THR A 176 -2.93 24.15 -15.91
N GLY A 177 -2.43 22.93 -15.85
CA GLY A 177 -1.03 22.60 -16.07
C GLY A 177 -0.79 22.35 -17.56
N SER A 178 0.33 22.81 -18.08
CA SER A 178 0.76 22.49 -19.44
C SER A 178 1.86 21.43 -19.35
N ARG A 179 1.56 20.17 -19.68
CA ARG A 179 2.62 19.22 -19.97
C ARG A 179 3.29 19.60 -21.26
N SER A 180 4.52 20.05 -21.18
CA SER A 180 5.39 20.10 -22.34
C SER A 180 5.70 18.66 -22.73
N SER A 181 5.04 18.14 -23.78
CA SER A 181 5.42 16.84 -24.34
C SER A 181 6.79 17.00 -24.99
N THR A 182 7.83 16.69 -24.26
CA THR A 182 9.15 16.46 -24.87
C THR A 182 9.06 15.12 -25.59
N ARG A 183 8.96 15.18 -26.92
CA ARG A 183 9.15 14.03 -27.81
C ARG A 183 10.61 13.65 -27.86
#